data_37a155bfe37a4b93502ead1d5e2474e3
#
_entry.id   37a155bfe37a4b93502ead1d5e2474e3
#
_cell.length_a   1.000
_cell.length_b   1.000
_cell.length_c   1.000
_cell.angle_alpha   90.00
_cell.angle_beta   90.00
_cell.angle_gamma   90.00
#
_symmetry.space_group_name_H-M   'P 1'
#
loop_
_entity.id
_entity.type
_entity.pdbx_description
1 polymer ?
#
loop_
_entity_poly.entity_id
_entity_poly.type
_entity_poly.pdbx_seq_one_letter_code
_entity_poly.pdbx_strand_id
1 'polypeptide(L)'
;MDIAKYIDYQNHPSTFIEDTYADPKLVNMTFPEKKRNLIYLYLESMETTYTDVEHGGGFKEDVIPELTELALKNEDFSGSSGTINGAYSLPFTTFTMGAMFAQSSGLPLKNNLENNDMVTQSSFFGSTTCIGDILQQEGYTNVLLLGSNATFGGRRTFYIQHGNYDIFDYVRAKKEGVIPDTYKVWWGYEDEKLFQYAKEALEQLSTSSQPFNLTMLTVDTHFENGYLCKDCPTTFGKNRYANVMACSSKRVSEFIDWCKQQDWYENTTIVVVGDHPTMDSDFCDRILTGYQRRAYVAYIHSAAEVEEQKERVYSTLDAFPTTLASLGVKIEGNRLGLGVNLFSQEPTILEQYGLGYVTEEIEKKSVFMEKKANIDFGNEALKKRQSYSRKEDHGTTVYDTD
;
A
#
# COMPACT_ATOMS: atom_id res chain seq x y z
N MET A 1 -17.04 -3.55 -16.02
CA MET A 1 -17.35 -2.41 -16.94
C MET A 1 -18.18 -2.95 -18.12
N ASP A 2 -19.27 -2.27 -18.51
CA ASP A 2 -20.03 -2.61 -19.71
C ASP A 2 -19.17 -2.40 -20.97
N ILE A 3 -19.30 -3.28 -21.97
CA ILE A 3 -18.52 -3.25 -23.23
C ILE A 3 -18.73 -1.91 -23.96
N ALA A 4 -19.97 -1.38 -23.98
CA ALA A 4 -20.26 -0.10 -24.60
C ALA A 4 -19.53 1.06 -23.91
N LYS A 5 -19.51 1.08 -22.60
CA LYS A 5 -18.75 2.05 -21.79
C LYS A 5 -17.24 1.93 -22.02
N TYR A 6 -16.73 0.70 -22.14
CA TYR A 6 -15.32 0.48 -22.44
C TYR A 6 -14.92 1.07 -23.79
N ILE A 7 -15.72 0.79 -24.86
CA ILE A 7 -15.47 1.33 -26.20
C ILE A 7 -15.53 2.85 -26.20
N ASP A 8 -16.50 3.44 -25.51
CA ASP A 8 -16.62 4.89 -25.36
C ASP A 8 -15.37 5.50 -24.72
N TYR A 9 -14.88 4.91 -23.62
CA TYR A 9 -13.69 5.37 -22.92
C TYR A 9 -12.39 5.21 -23.71
N GLN A 10 -12.31 4.25 -24.63
CA GLN A 10 -11.18 4.14 -25.56
C GLN A 10 -11.23 5.20 -26.67
N ASN A 11 -12.43 5.59 -27.12
CA ASN A 11 -12.64 6.56 -28.19
C ASN A 11 -12.58 8.02 -27.71
N HIS A 12 -12.81 8.25 -26.42
CA HIS A 12 -12.80 9.58 -25.79
C HIS A 12 -11.74 9.63 -24.68
N PRO A 13 -10.42 9.70 -25.04
CA PRO A 13 -9.36 9.74 -24.05
C PRO A 13 -9.44 10.98 -23.17
N SER A 14 -9.03 10.84 -21.91
CA SER A 14 -8.93 11.93 -20.94
C SER A 14 -7.51 12.46 -20.83
N THR A 15 -7.37 13.76 -20.68
CA THR A 15 -6.11 14.43 -20.29
C THR A 15 -6.04 14.71 -18.79
N PHE A 16 -7.06 14.34 -18.02
CA PHE A 16 -7.18 14.68 -16.59
C PHE A 16 -5.93 14.34 -15.80
N ILE A 17 -5.38 13.12 -16.00
CA ILE A 17 -4.14 12.70 -15.29
C ILE A 17 -2.96 13.59 -15.69
N GLU A 18 -2.81 13.91 -16.99
CA GLU A 18 -1.71 14.77 -17.48
C GLU A 18 -1.84 16.20 -16.96
N ASP A 19 -3.06 16.76 -17.00
CA ASP A 19 -3.35 18.14 -16.62
C ASP A 19 -3.23 18.39 -15.10
N THR A 20 -3.43 17.35 -14.29
CA THR A 20 -3.36 17.44 -12.82
C THR A 20 -2.04 16.91 -12.25
N TYR A 21 -1.17 16.32 -13.05
CA TYR A 21 0.08 15.70 -12.62
C TYR A 21 1.13 16.73 -12.20
N ALA A 22 1.53 16.70 -10.93
CA ALA A 22 2.70 17.42 -10.45
C ALA A 22 3.94 16.53 -10.56
N ASP A 23 4.82 16.80 -11.54
CA ASP A 23 6.02 15.98 -11.77
C ASP A 23 7.01 16.17 -10.61
N PRO A 24 7.33 15.11 -9.84
CA PRO A 24 8.27 15.21 -8.72
C PRO A 24 9.67 15.70 -9.10
N LYS A 25 10.06 15.57 -10.39
CA LYS A 25 11.34 16.08 -10.90
C LYS A 25 11.38 17.59 -11.01
N LEU A 26 10.22 18.24 -11.05
CA LEU A 26 10.07 19.70 -11.19
C LEU A 26 9.68 20.39 -9.90
N VAL A 27 9.32 19.64 -8.88
CA VAL A 27 8.91 20.16 -7.57
C VAL A 27 10.13 20.27 -6.65
N ASN A 28 10.34 21.44 -6.04
CA ASN A 28 11.39 21.59 -5.03
C ASN A 28 10.98 20.90 -3.74
N MET A 29 11.84 20.02 -3.27
CA MET A 29 11.70 19.34 -1.99
C MET A 29 12.88 19.67 -1.09
N THR A 30 12.61 20.03 0.18
CA THR A 30 13.65 20.32 1.16
C THR A 30 13.52 19.37 2.34
N PHE A 31 14.51 18.52 2.50
CA PHE A 31 14.59 17.61 3.63
C PHE A 31 15.11 18.31 4.88
N PRO A 32 14.69 17.87 6.09
CA PRO A 32 15.27 18.38 7.33
C PRO A 32 16.76 17.97 7.42
N GLU A 33 17.56 18.75 8.15
CA GLU A 33 18.98 18.45 8.38
C GLU A 33 19.17 17.08 9.02
N LYS A 34 18.38 16.75 10.05
CA LYS A 34 18.30 15.42 10.63
C LYS A 34 17.16 14.66 9.97
N LYS A 35 17.47 13.79 9.03
CA LYS A 35 16.50 12.97 8.30
C LYS A 35 15.90 11.91 9.23
N ARG A 36 14.58 11.73 9.16
CA ARG A 36 13.86 10.72 9.96
C ARG A 36 13.85 9.39 9.22
N ASN A 37 13.88 8.31 9.96
CA ASN A 37 13.62 6.97 9.41
C ASN A 37 12.14 6.82 9.03
N LEU A 38 11.87 5.94 8.08
CA LEU A 38 10.54 5.54 7.66
C LEU A 38 10.33 4.06 7.89
N ILE A 39 9.22 3.69 8.52
CA ILE A 39 8.66 2.33 8.49
C ILE A 39 7.31 2.44 7.80
N TYR A 40 7.15 1.78 6.64
CA TYR A 40 5.94 1.82 5.83
C TYR A 40 5.31 0.44 5.76
N LEU A 41 4.17 0.26 6.42
CA LEU A 41 3.45 -1.01 6.50
C LEU A 41 2.25 -1.00 5.54
N TYR A 42 2.33 -1.80 4.49
CA TYR A 42 1.16 -2.18 3.71
C TYR A 42 0.46 -3.35 4.39
N LEU A 43 -0.77 -3.17 4.81
CA LEU A 43 -1.62 -4.21 5.37
C LEU A 43 -2.52 -4.74 4.25
N GLU A 44 -2.30 -5.98 3.86
CA GLU A 44 -3.08 -6.67 2.82
C GLU A 44 -4.57 -6.62 3.15
N SER A 45 -5.39 -6.11 2.22
CA SER A 45 -6.86 -6.06 2.30
C SER A 45 -7.42 -5.36 3.55
N MET A 46 -6.67 -4.43 4.17
CA MET A 46 -7.09 -3.76 5.40
C MET A 46 -7.89 -2.49 5.12
N GLU A 47 -9.07 -2.41 5.70
CA GLU A 47 -10.03 -1.33 5.50
C GLU A 47 -10.54 -0.74 6.81
N THR A 48 -10.96 0.52 6.77
CA THR A 48 -11.74 1.14 7.83
C THR A 48 -13.12 0.48 8.00
N THR A 49 -13.59 -0.24 6.99
CA THR A 49 -14.87 -0.97 6.97
C THR A 49 -15.03 -1.92 8.15
N TYR A 50 -13.93 -2.52 8.64
CA TYR A 50 -13.95 -3.55 9.67
C TYR A 50 -14.07 -3.00 11.09
N THR A 51 -13.98 -1.72 11.27
CA THR A 51 -14.32 -0.97 12.48
C THR A 51 -15.83 -0.93 12.66
N ASP A 52 -16.30 -0.73 13.88
CA ASP A 52 -17.74 -0.58 14.15
C ASP A 52 -18.28 0.80 13.71
N VAL A 53 -19.62 0.89 13.70
CA VAL A 53 -20.35 2.11 13.28
C VAL A 53 -20.07 3.29 14.20
N GLU A 54 -19.86 3.05 15.49
CA GLU A 54 -19.62 4.10 16.48
C GLU A 54 -18.30 4.83 16.16
N HIS A 55 -17.30 4.09 15.67
CA HIS A 55 -16.00 4.62 15.28
C HIS A 55 -15.87 4.93 13.78
N GLY A 56 -16.97 4.91 13.03
CA GLY A 56 -17.00 5.31 11.61
C GLY A 56 -16.78 4.18 10.62
N GLY A 57 -16.83 2.93 11.08
CA GLY A 57 -16.71 1.74 10.23
C GLY A 57 -18.04 1.29 9.61
N GLY A 58 -17.98 0.20 8.87
CA GLY A 58 -19.12 -0.40 8.15
C GLY A 58 -19.73 -1.62 8.83
N PHE A 59 -19.18 -2.06 9.96
CA PHE A 59 -19.61 -3.26 10.68
C PHE A 59 -20.35 -2.93 11.96
N LYS A 60 -21.10 -3.90 12.49
CA LYS A 60 -21.78 -3.77 13.79
C LYS A 60 -20.83 -3.98 14.98
N GLU A 61 -19.79 -4.78 14.77
CA GLU A 61 -18.79 -5.13 15.76
C GLU A 61 -17.42 -4.72 15.22
N ASP A 62 -16.58 -4.17 16.07
CA ASP A 62 -15.20 -3.84 15.69
C ASP A 62 -14.38 -5.12 15.55
N VAL A 63 -13.93 -5.41 14.34
CA VAL A 63 -13.12 -6.58 14.02
C VAL A 63 -11.62 -6.29 14.16
N ILE A 64 -11.25 -5.01 14.17
CA ILE A 64 -9.86 -4.56 14.20
C ILE A 64 -9.58 -3.55 15.32
N PRO A 65 -9.98 -3.86 16.59
CA PRO A 65 -10.03 -2.86 17.66
C PRO A 65 -8.68 -2.19 17.94
N GLU A 66 -7.56 -2.88 17.81
CA GLU A 66 -6.24 -2.27 18.03
C GLU A 66 -5.89 -1.28 16.93
N LEU A 67 -6.24 -1.58 15.67
CA LEU A 67 -6.05 -0.66 14.55
C LEU A 67 -7.04 0.52 14.64
N THR A 68 -8.27 0.31 15.09
CA THR A 68 -9.23 1.37 15.38
C THR A 68 -8.67 2.34 16.41
N GLU A 69 -8.20 1.82 17.55
CA GLU A 69 -7.55 2.64 18.58
C GLU A 69 -6.30 3.36 18.07
N LEU A 70 -5.52 2.69 17.22
CA LEU A 70 -4.31 3.27 16.64
C LEU A 70 -4.63 4.46 15.74
N ALA A 71 -5.65 4.37 14.87
CA ALA A 71 -6.09 5.47 14.02
C ALA A 71 -6.65 6.64 14.85
N LEU A 72 -7.50 6.36 15.85
CA LEU A 72 -8.06 7.38 16.74
C LEU A 72 -7.01 8.15 17.55
N LYS A 73 -5.84 7.57 17.81
CA LYS A 73 -4.74 8.18 18.57
C LYS A 73 -3.67 8.86 17.71
N ASN A 74 -3.71 8.65 16.41
CA ASN A 74 -2.72 9.14 15.47
C ASN A 74 -3.43 9.85 14.30
N GLU A 75 -2.67 10.30 13.29
CA GLU A 75 -3.26 11.08 12.20
C GLU A 75 -3.78 10.16 11.09
N ASP A 76 -5.07 10.22 10.84
CA ASP A 76 -5.79 9.55 9.74
C ASP A 76 -6.62 10.55 8.91
N PHE A 77 -6.47 11.84 9.22
CA PHE A 77 -7.15 12.96 8.55
C PHE A 77 -8.68 12.94 8.73
N SER A 78 -9.15 12.40 9.84
CA SER A 78 -10.56 12.45 10.26
C SER A 78 -10.98 13.78 10.90
N GLY A 79 -10.01 14.64 11.19
CA GLY A 79 -10.25 15.88 11.92
C GLY A 79 -10.68 15.61 13.37
N SER A 80 -11.68 16.34 13.84
CA SER A 80 -12.18 16.22 15.22
C SER A 80 -13.46 15.38 15.36
N SER A 81 -13.74 14.51 14.38
CA SER A 81 -15.00 13.75 14.32
C SER A 81 -15.16 12.69 15.41
N GLY A 82 -14.05 12.21 16.01
CA GLY A 82 -14.05 11.07 16.93
C GLY A 82 -14.26 9.71 16.26
N THR A 83 -14.25 9.68 14.93
CA THR A 83 -14.33 8.49 14.08
C THR A 83 -13.06 8.34 13.26
N ILE A 84 -12.76 7.13 12.79
CA ILE A 84 -11.62 6.92 11.90
C ILE A 84 -11.95 7.31 10.46
N ASN A 85 -10.92 7.69 9.71
CA ASN A 85 -11.00 8.00 8.29
C ASN A 85 -10.08 7.06 7.49
N GLY A 86 -10.18 7.09 6.15
CA GLY A 86 -9.37 6.26 5.27
C GLY A 86 -9.34 6.75 3.84
N ALA A 87 -8.49 6.14 3.04
CA ALA A 87 -8.26 6.51 1.65
C ALA A 87 -9.19 5.77 0.69
N TYR A 88 -9.77 6.49 -0.28
CA TYR A 88 -10.48 5.87 -1.39
C TYR A 88 -9.49 5.16 -2.33
N SER A 89 -9.77 3.91 -2.68
CA SER A 89 -9.05 3.19 -3.73
C SER A 89 -9.71 3.49 -5.08
N LEU A 90 -9.00 4.22 -5.93
CA LEU A 90 -9.44 4.60 -7.27
C LEU A 90 -9.22 3.45 -8.27
N PRO A 91 -9.79 3.51 -9.50
CA PRO A 91 -9.50 2.52 -10.52
C PRO A 91 -7.99 2.33 -10.72
N PHE A 92 -7.56 1.08 -10.95
CA PHE A 92 -6.16 0.65 -11.08
C PHE A 92 -5.30 0.76 -9.80
N THR A 93 -5.93 0.98 -8.64
CA THR A 93 -5.29 0.96 -7.31
C THR A 93 -5.92 -0.06 -6.37
N THR A 94 -6.82 -0.93 -6.88
CA THR A 94 -7.66 -1.85 -6.10
C THR A 94 -7.10 -3.27 -6.02
N PHE A 95 -5.81 -3.45 -6.19
CA PHE A 95 -5.06 -4.69 -6.03
C PHE A 95 -3.64 -4.36 -5.57
N THR A 96 -2.97 -5.28 -4.91
CA THR A 96 -1.72 -5.05 -4.16
C THR A 96 -0.68 -4.24 -4.95
N MET A 97 -0.30 -4.69 -6.17
CA MET A 97 0.73 -3.97 -6.93
C MET A 97 0.25 -2.59 -7.39
N GLY A 98 -1.04 -2.46 -7.77
CA GLY A 98 -1.65 -1.18 -8.12
C GLY A 98 -1.64 -0.20 -6.95
N ALA A 99 -1.94 -0.68 -5.75
CA ALA A 99 -1.92 0.11 -4.53
C ALA A 99 -0.49 0.52 -4.13
N MET A 100 0.47 -0.41 -4.16
CA MET A 100 1.88 -0.12 -3.86
C MET A 100 2.46 0.92 -4.83
N PHE A 101 2.15 0.82 -6.12
CA PHE A 101 2.54 1.80 -7.12
C PHE A 101 1.88 3.16 -6.85
N ALA A 102 0.58 3.17 -6.60
CA ALA A 102 -0.20 4.39 -6.37
C ALA A 102 0.31 5.18 -5.16
N GLN A 103 0.51 4.50 -4.04
CA GLN A 103 0.98 5.09 -2.80
C GLN A 103 2.47 5.51 -2.84
N SER A 104 3.23 4.95 -3.80
CA SER A 104 4.64 5.29 -3.99
C SER A 104 4.88 6.40 -5.02
N SER A 105 3.96 6.61 -5.96
CA SER A 105 4.14 7.51 -7.13
C SER A 105 3.07 8.58 -7.28
N GLY A 106 1.95 8.47 -6.55
CA GLY A 106 0.78 9.32 -6.74
C GLY A 106 0.10 9.12 -8.10
N LEU A 107 0.27 7.97 -8.75
CA LEU A 107 -0.34 7.63 -10.04
C LEU A 107 -1.08 6.29 -9.98
N PRO A 108 -2.22 6.12 -10.67
CA PRO A 108 -2.85 4.80 -10.81
C PRO A 108 -1.98 3.89 -11.68
N LEU A 109 -1.93 2.59 -11.39
CA LEU A 109 -1.20 1.60 -12.21
C LEU A 109 -1.99 1.30 -13.51
N LYS A 110 -2.17 2.34 -14.32
CA LYS A 110 -2.93 2.28 -15.57
C LYS A 110 -2.03 1.97 -16.75
N ASN A 111 -2.22 0.79 -17.32
CA ASN A 111 -1.53 0.32 -18.53
C ASN A 111 -2.46 -0.59 -19.34
N ASN A 112 -1.96 -1.16 -20.44
CA ASN A 112 -2.72 -2.04 -21.33
C ASN A 112 -2.50 -3.53 -21.05
N LEU A 113 -2.02 -3.88 -19.85
CA LEU A 113 -1.82 -5.25 -19.38
C LEU A 113 -2.88 -5.61 -18.34
N GLU A 114 -3.01 -6.90 -18.05
CA GLU A 114 -3.77 -7.36 -16.88
C GLU A 114 -3.04 -6.99 -15.57
N ASN A 115 -3.77 -6.96 -14.46
CA ASN A 115 -3.32 -6.37 -13.19
C ASN A 115 -1.93 -6.84 -12.72
N ASN A 116 -1.57 -8.10 -12.91
CA ASN A 116 -0.31 -8.66 -12.44
C ASN A 116 0.74 -8.89 -13.55
N ASP A 117 0.41 -8.54 -14.79
CA ASP A 117 1.25 -8.83 -15.96
C ASP A 117 2.45 -7.89 -16.12
N MET A 118 2.61 -6.89 -15.25
CA MET A 118 3.83 -6.09 -15.21
C MET A 118 5.09 -6.93 -14.91
N VAL A 119 4.95 -8.14 -14.35
CA VAL A 119 6.04 -9.11 -14.22
C VAL A 119 6.68 -9.48 -15.56
N THR A 120 5.97 -9.31 -16.67
CA THR A 120 6.45 -9.61 -18.02
C THR A 120 7.35 -8.51 -18.58
N GLN A 121 7.40 -7.35 -17.94
CA GLN A 121 8.13 -6.18 -18.41
C GLN A 121 9.53 -6.11 -17.79
N SER A 122 10.50 -5.67 -18.58
CA SER A 122 11.87 -5.44 -18.12
C SER A 122 12.03 -4.08 -17.41
N SER A 123 11.05 -3.20 -17.55
CA SER A 123 10.99 -1.89 -16.88
C SER A 123 9.59 -1.67 -16.35
N PHE A 124 9.47 -1.08 -15.17
CA PHE A 124 8.22 -0.79 -14.50
C PHE A 124 8.04 0.72 -14.36
N PHE A 125 7.37 1.36 -15.33
CA PHE A 125 7.14 2.81 -15.35
C PHE A 125 8.42 3.64 -15.16
N GLY A 126 9.52 3.27 -15.82
CA GLY A 126 10.87 3.79 -15.57
C GLY A 126 11.07 5.29 -15.74
N SER A 127 10.11 6.00 -16.33
CA SER A 127 10.13 7.48 -16.42
C SER A 127 9.45 8.17 -15.24
N THR A 128 8.79 7.42 -14.35
CA THR A 128 8.11 7.94 -13.16
C THR A 128 9.10 8.05 -12.00
N THR A 129 8.96 9.07 -11.18
CA THR A 129 9.70 9.19 -9.91
C THR A 129 8.81 8.75 -8.77
N CYS A 130 9.29 7.80 -7.97
CA CYS A 130 8.61 7.24 -6.82
C CYS A 130 9.29 7.64 -5.51
N ILE A 131 8.64 7.41 -4.38
CA ILE A 131 9.18 7.74 -3.06
C ILE A 131 10.55 7.09 -2.83
N GLY A 132 10.74 5.83 -3.27
CA GLY A 132 12.02 5.12 -3.12
C GLY A 132 13.17 5.80 -3.86
N ASP A 133 12.92 6.38 -5.05
CA ASP A 133 13.92 7.14 -5.82
C ASP A 133 14.37 8.37 -5.04
N ILE A 134 13.41 9.12 -4.47
CA ILE A 134 13.68 10.33 -3.70
C ILE A 134 14.47 9.98 -2.43
N LEU A 135 14.03 8.96 -1.68
CA LEU A 135 14.70 8.55 -0.46
C LEU A 135 16.12 8.02 -0.74
N GLN A 136 16.33 7.26 -1.84
CA GLN A 136 17.66 6.80 -2.25
C GLN A 136 18.59 7.98 -2.56
N GLN A 137 18.11 8.97 -3.32
CA GLN A 137 18.89 10.19 -3.63
C GLN A 137 19.27 10.97 -2.37
N GLU A 138 18.44 10.91 -1.35
CA GLU A 138 18.67 11.52 -0.05
C GLU A 138 19.50 10.66 0.91
N GLY A 139 20.04 9.54 0.44
CA GLY A 139 20.96 8.68 1.19
C GLY A 139 20.32 7.69 2.15
N TYR A 140 19.03 7.39 1.97
CA TYR A 140 18.36 6.33 2.73
C TYR A 140 18.79 4.94 2.28
N THR A 141 18.87 4.01 3.24
CA THR A 141 18.89 2.59 2.95
C THR A 141 17.46 2.09 2.80
N ASN A 142 17.08 1.69 1.58
CA ASN A 142 15.75 1.16 1.29
C ASN A 142 15.71 -0.36 1.43
N VAL A 143 14.78 -0.90 2.21
CA VAL A 143 14.55 -2.34 2.40
C VAL A 143 13.08 -2.67 2.16
N LEU A 144 12.81 -3.74 1.42
CA LEU A 144 11.48 -4.31 1.22
C LEU A 144 11.39 -5.69 1.87
N LEU A 145 10.45 -5.87 2.78
CA LEU A 145 10.11 -7.13 3.42
C LEU A 145 8.74 -7.63 3.00
N LEU A 146 8.62 -8.88 2.55
CA LEU A 146 7.33 -9.51 2.25
C LEU A 146 7.42 -11.03 2.38
N GLY A 147 6.35 -11.66 2.89
CA GLY A 147 6.26 -13.11 3.06
C GLY A 147 6.07 -13.89 1.77
N SER A 148 5.69 -13.23 0.68
CA SER A 148 5.46 -13.82 -0.65
C SER A 148 6.65 -13.62 -1.59
N ASN A 149 6.56 -14.20 -2.81
CA ASN A 149 7.56 -13.99 -3.85
C ASN A 149 7.46 -12.57 -4.43
N ALA A 150 8.50 -11.77 -4.32
CA ALA A 150 8.53 -10.41 -4.84
C ALA A 150 8.44 -10.31 -6.38
N THR A 151 8.64 -11.40 -7.10
CA THR A 151 8.51 -11.40 -8.57
C THR A 151 7.06 -11.26 -9.02
N PHE A 152 6.10 -11.73 -8.22
CA PHE A 152 4.68 -11.64 -8.52
C PHE A 152 4.25 -10.18 -8.72
N GLY A 153 3.44 -9.93 -9.76
CA GLY A 153 2.95 -8.59 -10.13
C GLY A 153 4.03 -7.59 -10.55
N GLY A 154 5.31 -8.02 -10.66
CA GLY A 154 6.43 -7.15 -11.03
C GLY A 154 7.04 -6.36 -9.86
N ARG A 155 6.67 -6.65 -8.59
CA ARG A 155 7.17 -5.94 -7.40
C ARG A 155 8.69 -5.86 -7.35
N ARG A 156 9.38 -6.97 -7.64
CA ARG A 156 10.86 -7.01 -7.66
C ARG A 156 11.44 -6.00 -8.64
N THR A 157 10.94 -5.98 -9.87
CA THR A 157 11.39 -5.04 -10.90
C THR A 157 11.13 -3.60 -10.45
N PHE A 158 9.93 -3.33 -9.93
CA PHE A 158 9.53 -2.02 -9.43
C PHE A 158 10.46 -1.51 -8.33
N TYR A 159 10.63 -2.25 -7.25
CA TYR A 159 11.39 -1.80 -6.09
C TYR A 159 12.90 -1.74 -6.32
N ILE A 160 13.46 -2.60 -7.19
CA ILE A 160 14.85 -2.48 -7.60
C ILE A 160 15.03 -1.22 -8.46
N GLN A 161 14.13 -0.96 -9.42
CA GLN A 161 14.24 0.17 -10.33
C GLN A 161 13.97 1.51 -9.63
N HIS A 162 13.01 1.56 -8.69
CA HIS A 162 12.56 2.76 -8.02
C HIS A 162 13.06 2.84 -6.56
N GLY A 163 14.38 2.96 -6.40
CA GLY A 163 14.98 3.17 -5.08
C GLY A 163 15.98 2.11 -4.65
N ASN A 164 16.33 1.17 -5.54
CA ASN A 164 17.36 0.13 -5.30
C ASN A 164 17.17 -0.58 -3.95
N TYR A 165 15.93 -1.02 -3.68
CA TYR A 165 15.61 -1.69 -2.42
C TYR A 165 16.36 -3.01 -2.26
N ASP A 166 16.90 -3.26 -1.07
CA ASP A 166 17.28 -4.60 -0.65
C ASP A 166 16.02 -5.40 -0.32
N ILE A 167 15.74 -6.45 -1.10
CA ILE A 167 14.50 -7.21 -1.03
C ILE A 167 14.72 -8.51 -0.27
N PHE A 168 14.07 -8.64 0.90
CA PHE A 168 13.99 -9.88 1.64
C PHE A 168 12.59 -10.47 1.50
N ASP A 169 12.46 -11.46 0.61
CA ASP A 169 11.23 -12.14 0.27
C ASP A 169 11.30 -13.64 0.53
N TYR A 170 10.21 -14.35 0.28
CA TYR A 170 10.12 -15.80 0.44
C TYR A 170 11.24 -16.57 -0.30
N VAL A 171 11.61 -16.14 -1.50
CA VAL A 171 12.65 -16.80 -2.30
C VAL A 171 14.03 -16.61 -1.66
N ARG A 172 14.32 -15.40 -1.19
CA ARG A 172 15.58 -15.09 -0.51
C ARG A 172 15.68 -15.80 0.84
N ALA A 173 14.59 -15.84 1.61
CA ALA A 173 14.57 -16.53 2.90
C ALA A 173 14.92 -18.02 2.78
N LYS A 174 14.45 -18.70 1.72
CA LYS A 174 14.87 -20.08 1.39
C LYS A 174 16.33 -20.16 0.97
N LYS A 175 16.75 -19.30 0.05
CA LYS A 175 18.10 -19.29 -0.49
C LYS A 175 19.17 -19.09 0.60
N GLU A 176 18.86 -18.26 1.59
CA GLU A 176 19.75 -17.97 2.73
C GLU A 176 19.59 -18.98 3.88
N GLY A 177 18.70 -19.97 3.74
CA GLY A 177 18.47 -21.02 4.74
C GLY A 177 17.76 -20.52 6.01
N VAL A 178 17.15 -19.33 5.98
CA VAL A 178 16.37 -18.78 7.09
C VAL A 178 15.09 -19.59 7.31
N ILE A 179 14.51 -20.11 6.22
CA ILE A 179 13.43 -21.10 6.24
C ILE A 179 13.83 -22.31 5.39
N PRO A 180 13.35 -23.54 5.71
CA PRO A 180 13.59 -24.72 4.90
C PRO A 180 13.08 -24.57 3.45
N ASP A 181 13.72 -25.23 2.48
CA ASP A 181 13.29 -25.23 1.09
C ASP A 181 11.86 -25.75 0.89
N THR A 182 11.42 -26.66 1.75
CA THR A 182 10.05 -27.22 1.74
C THR A 182 9.04 -26.34 2.46
N TYR A 183 9.49 -25.25 3.12
CA TYR A 183 8.59 -24.36 3.86
C TYR A 183 7.65 -23.65 2.91
N LYS A 184 6.35 -23.80 3.13
CA LYS A 184 5.32 -23.04 2.46
C LYS A 184 4.10 -22.93 3.36
N VAL A 185 3.72 -21.72 3.68
CA VAL A 185 2.50 -21.37 4.40
C VAL A 185 1.81 -20.27 3.62
N TRP A 186 0.57 -20.52 3.20
CA TRP A 186 -0.21 -19.56 2.42
C TRP A 186 0.54 -19.11 1.15
N TRP A 187 0.84 -17.83 1.00
CA TRP A 187 1.56 -17.25 -0.15
C TRP A 187 3.10 -17.33 -0.05
N GLY A 188 3.62 -17.92 1.02
CA GLY A 188 5.06 -18.03 1.24
C GLY A 188 5.39 -18.32 2.70
N TYR A 189 5.77 -17.30 3.49
CA TYR A 189 5.81 -17.36 4.94
C TYR A 189 4.82 -16.34 5.55
N GLU A 190 4.24 -16.72 6.68
CA GLU A 190 3.19 -16.01 7.40
C GLU A 190 3.67 -14.72 8.08
N ASP A 191 2.71 -13.86 8.46
CA ASP A 191 3.00 -12.55 9.06
C ASP A 191 3.72 -12.65 10.43
N GLU A 192 3.59 -13.76 11.16
CA GLU A 192 4.38 -13.99 12.39
C GLU A 192 5.89 -13.90 12.09
N LYS A 193 6.34 -14.58 11.03
CA LYS A 193 7.73 -14.51 10.59
C LYS A 193 8.09 -13.17 9.97
N LEU A 194 7.17 -12.57 9.21
CA LEU A 194 7.38 -11.25 8.62
C LEU A 194 7.74 -10.22 9.70
N PHE A 195 6.95 -10.14 10.78
CA PHE A 195 7.22 -9.21 11.86
C PHE A 195 8.47 -9.57 12.67
N GLN A 196 8.80 -10.86 12.81
CA GLN A 196 10.07 -11.28 13.40
C GLN A 196 11.26 -10.75 12.56
N TYR A 197 11.25 -11.02 11.26
CA TYR A 197 12.33 -10.57 10.35
C TYR A 197 12.39 -9.05 10.24
N ALA A 198 11.26 -8.36 10.38
CA ALA A 198 11.23 -6.91 10.44
C ALA A 198 11.98 -6.36 11.66
N LYS A 199 11.80 -6.97 12.83
CA LYS A 199 12.53 -6.59 14.04
C LYS A 199 14.05 -6.80 13.86
N GLU A 200 14.44 -7.96 13.34
CA GLU A 200 15.85 -8.29 13.05
C GLU A 200 16.47 -7.30 12.03
N ALA A 201 15.72 -6.96 10.97
CA ALA A 201 16.17 -5.97 9.98
C ALA A 201 16.31 -4.56 10.59
N LEU A 202 15.38 -4.13 11.44
CA LEU A 202 15.43 -2.83 12.11
C LEU A 202 16.59 -2.75 13.10
N GLU A 203 16.87 -3.81 13.83
CA GLU A 203 18.06 -3.91 14.70
C GLU A 203 19.35 -3.71 13.90
N GLN A 204 19.46 -4.31 12.70
CA GLN A 204 20.61 -4.13 11.82
C GLN A 204 20.67 -2.72 11.21
N LEU A 205 19.55 -2.21 10.67
CA LEU A 205 19.49 -0.90 10.05
C LEU A 205 19.83 0.23 11.03
N SER A 206 19.41 0.10 12.28
CA SER A 206 19.64 1.10 13.33
C SER A 206 21.10 1.21 13.78
N THR A 207 21.95 0.25 13.43
CA THR A 207 23.40 0.35 13.68
C THR A 207 24.11 1.32 12.77
N SER A 208 23.51 1.70 11.65
CA SER A 208 24.04 2.66 10.70
C SER A 208 23.66 4.10 11.09
N SER A 209 24.53 5.05 10.72
CA SER A 209 24.21 6.48 10.82
C SER A 209 23.33 6.98 9.66
N GLN A 210 23.10 6.16 8.63
CA GLN A 210 22.23 6.50 7.50
C GLN A 210 20.76 6.33 7.90
N PRO A 211 19.88 7.21 7.44
CA PRO A 211 18.44 7.00 7.62
C PRO A 211 18.00 5.77 6.84
N PHE A 212 17.01 5.05 7.35
CA PHE A 212 16.45 3.88 6.67
C PHE A 212 14.98 4.07 6.29
N ASN A 213 14.58 3.33 5.27
CA ASN A 213 13.20 3.10 4.90
C ASN A 213 12.96 1.59 4.87
N LEU A 214 12.20 1.08 5.84
CA LEU A 214 11.70 -0.29 5.84
C LEU A 214 10.26 -0.29 5.32
N THR A 215 10.05 -0.84 4.14
CA THR A 215 8.73 -1.08 3.55
C THR A 215 8.35 -2.54 3.76
N MET A 216 7.13 -2.80 4.25
CA MET A 216 6.63 -4.15 4.53
C MET A 216 5.28 -4.37 3.89
N LEU A 217 5.00 -5.62 3.49
CA LEU A 217 3.68 -6.06 3.01
C LEU A 217 3.27 -7.31 3.77
N THR A 218 2.15 -7.24 4.50
CA THR A 218 1.52 -8.41 5.15
C THR A 218 0.81 -9.29 4.12
N VAL A 219 0.48 -10.52 4.49
CA VAL A 219 -0.11 -11.49 3.56
C VAL A 219 -1.20 -12.36 4.17
N ASP A 220 -1.25 -12.52 5.49
CA ASP A 220 -2.19 -13.44 6.16
C ASP A 220 -3.66 -13.07 5.92
N THR A 221 -3.94 -11.80 5.67
CA THR A 221 -5.27 -11.25 5.39
C THR A 221 -5.69 -11.32 3.92
N HIS A 222 -4.90 -11.94 3.03
CA HIS A 222 -5.27 -12.10 1.63
C HIS A 222 -6.52 -12.98 1.48
N PHE A 223 -7.45 -12.61 0.57
CA PHE A 223 -8.65 -13.37 0.28
C PHE A 223 -8.30 -14.71 -0.45
N GLU A 224 -9.13 -15.77 -0.40
CA GLU A 224 -10.34 -15.86 0.42
C GLU A 224 -10.00 -16.32 1.83
N ASN A 225 -10.75 -15.81 2.81
CA ASN A 225 -10.71 -16.22 4.22
C ASN A 225 -9.36 -16.07 4.96
N GLY A 226 -8.30 -15.65 4.31
CA GLY A 226 -6.98 -15.46 4.90
C GLY A 226 -6.33 -16.72 5.49
N TYR A 227 -5.15 -16.53 6.08
CA TYR A 227 -4.43 -17.57 6.82
C TYR A 227 -4.71 -17.47 8.32
N LEU A 228 -5.36 -18.47 8.87
CA LEU A 228 -5.66 -18.58 10.31
C LEU A 228 -4.47 -19.24 11.00
N CYS A 229 -3.60 -18.46 11.62
CA CYS A 229 -2.50 -18.98 12.42
C CYS A 229 -2.95 -19.51 13.79
N LYS A 230 -2.06 -20.21 14.50
CA LYS A 230 -2.34 -20.78 15.85
C LYS A 230 -2.66 -19.74 16.93
N ASP A 231 -2.18 -18.50 16.75
CA ASP A 231 -2.32 -17.42 17.72
C ASP A 231 -3.48 -16.47 17.40
N CYS A 232 -4.21 -16.73 16.31
CA CYS A 232 -5.38 -15.94 15.95
C CYS A 232 -6.48 -16.09 17.01
N PRO A 233 -7.17 -14.99 17.38
CA PRO A 233 -8.29 -15.05 18.31
C PRO A 233 -9.45 -15.85 17.71
N THR A 234 -10.32 -16.35 18.57
CA THR A 234 -11.58 -17.02 18.20
C THR A 234 -12.80 -16.17 18.54
N THR A 235 -12.60 -14.88 18.76
CA THR A 235 -13.61 -13.91 19.20
C THR A 235 -14.84 -13.90 18.29
N PHE A 236 -14.64 -14.06 16.99
CA PHE A 236 -15.71 -14.04 15.99
C PHE A 236 -16.21 -15.44 15.63
N GLY A 237 -15.99 -16.44 16.52
CA GLY A 237 -16.51 -17.80 16.39
C GLY A 237 -16.08 -18.46 15.07
N LYS A 238 -17.06 -18.87 14.24
CA LYS A 238 -16.80 -19.54 12.95
C LYS A 238 -16.41 -18.58 11.82
N ASN A 239 -16.45 -17.26 12.04
CA ASN A 239 -16.03 -16.29 11.03
C ASN A 239 -14.50 -16.26 10.94
N ARG A 240 -13.95 -17.14 10.11
CA ARG A 240 -12.51 -17.30 9.93
C ARG A 240 -11.83 -15.99 9.54
N TYR A 241 -12.37 -15.27 8.54
CA TYR A 241 -11.73 -14.08 8.03
C TYR A 241 -11.74 -12.93 9.05
N ALA A 242 -12.82 -12.78 9.83
CA ALA A 242 -12.82 -11.82 10.94
C ALA A 242 -11.76 -12.15 12.01
N ASN A 243 -11.56 -13.43 12.34
CA ASN A 243 -10.51 -13.83 13.27
C ASN A 243 -9.11 -13.56 12.72
N VAL A 244 -8.89 -13.71 11.40
CA VAL A 244 -7.62 -13.37 10.73
C VAL A 244 -7.38 -11.87 10.74
N MET A 245 -8.41 -11.05 10.43
CA MET A 245 -8.32 -9.59 10.50
C MET A 245 -7.98 -9.10 11.92
N ALA A 246 -8.64 -9.65 12.93
CA ALA A 246 -8.35 -9.36 14.35
C ALA A 246 -6.92 -9.78 14.74
N CYS A 247 -6.45 -10.90 14.22
CA CYS A 247 -5.07 -11.36 14.42
C CYS A 247 -4.06 -10.36 13.84
N SER A 248 -4.31 -9.88 12.62
CA SER A 248 -3.48 -8.86 11.98
C SER A 248 -3.49 -7.55 12.77
N SER A 249 -4.67 -7.06 13.19
CA SER A 249 -4.83 -5.87 14.03
C SER A 249 -3.95 -5.93 15.28
N LYS A 250 -4.07 -7.00 16.05
CA LYS A 250 -3.27 -7.23 17.25
C LYS A 250 -1.77 -7.26 16.95
N ARG A 251 -1.36 -8.00 15.91
CA ARG A 251 0.05 -8.19 15.55
C ARG A 251 0.73 -6.89 15.11
N VAL A 252 0.02 -6.06 14.36
CA VAL A 252 0.49 -4.71 13.98
C VAL A 252 0.67 -3.83 15.20
N SER A 253 -0.29 -3.81 16.12
CA SER A 253 -0.19 -3.05 17.37
C SER A 253 0.99 -3.49 18.22
N GLU A 254 1.18 -4.79 18.42
CA GLU A 254 2.33 -5.36 19.15
C GLU A 254 3.67 -4.99 18.50
N PHE A 255 3.75 -4.95 17.17
CA PHE A 255 4.95 -4.52 16.46
C PHE A 255 5.24 -3.03 16.67
N ILE A 256 4.22 -2.17 16.59
CA ILE A 256 4.36 -0.73 16.83
C ILE A 256 4.78 -0.47 18.28
N ASP A 257 4.20 -1.19 19.25
CA ASP A 257 4.57 -1.05 20.65
C ASP A 257 6.01 -1.51 20.93
N TRP A 258 6.50 -2.53 20.19
CA TRP A 258 7.91 -2.88 20.22
C TRP A 258 8.78 -1.76 19.62
N CYS A 259 8.39 -1.16 18.49
CA CYS A 259 9.09 -0.04 17.88
C CYS A 259 9.24 1.15 18.87
N LYS A 260 8.18 1.49 19.60
CA LYS A 260 8.18 2.58 20.58
C LYS A 260 9.20 2.39 21.73
N GLN A 261 9.66 1.17 21.96
CA GLN A 261 10.64 0.86 23.00
C GLN A 261 12.09 0.97 22.50
N GLN A 262 12.31 1.27 21.22
CA GLN A 262 13.63 1.33 20.62
C GLN A 262 14.20 2.75 20.63
N ASP A 263 15.51 2.90 20.84
CA ASP A 263 16.18 4.21 20.87
C ASP A 263 16.02 5.00 19.56
N TRP A 264 15.92 4.32 18.42
CA TRP A 264 15.75 4.96 17.10
C TRP A 264 14.32 5.48 16.87
N TYR A 265 13.33 5.09 17.68
CA TYR A 265 11.93 5.48 17.49
C TYR A 265 11.75 7.00 17.51
N GLU A 266 12.45 7.73 18.38
CA GLU A 266 12.39 9.18 18.48
C GLU A 266 12.65 9.90 17.16
N ASN A 267 13.39 9.27 16.24
CA ASN A 267 13.68 9.79 14.91
C ASN A 267 13.04 8.95 13.79
N THR A 268 11.86 8.37 14.05
CA THR A 268 11.18 7.48 13.10
C THR A 268 9.73 7.87 12.95
N THR A 269 9.25 7.87 11.71
CA THR A 269 7.83 7.96 11.36
C THR A 269 7.38 6.57 10.94
N ILE A 270 6.22 6.11 11.45
CA ILE A 270 5.59 4.86 11.03
C ILE A 270 4.30 5.20 10.28
N VAL A 271 4.16 4.67 9.07
CA VAL A 271 2.97 4.80 8.24
C VAL A 271 2.34 3.42 8.11
N VAL A 272 1.08 3.30 8.52
CA VAL A 272 0.30 2.07 8.43
C VAL A 272 -0.86 2.30 7.47
N VAL A 273 -0.92 1.54 6.39
CA VAL A 273 -1.94 1.71 5.36
C VAL A 273 -2.49 0.37 4.91
N GLY A 274 -3.78 0.31 4.65
CA GLY A 274 -4.34 -0.77 3.84
C GLY A 274 -3.87 -0.60 2.39
N ASP A 275 -3.55 -1.70 1.74
CA ASP A 275 -3.23 -1.62 0.32
C ASP A 275 -4.48 -1.37 -0.53
N HIS A 276 -5.51 -2.19 -0.39
CA HIS A 276 -6.79 -2.05 -1.09
C HIS A 276 -7.93 -2.73 -0.33
N PRO A 277 -9.21 -2.45 -0.68
CA PRO A 277 -10.36 -3.17 -0.14
C PRO A 277 -10.33 -4.66 -0.51
N THR A 278 -10.72 -5.53 0.43
CA THR A 278 -10.76 -6.98 0.18
C THR A 278 -11.66 -7.35 -0.99
N MET A 279 -11.27 -8.40 -1.70
CA MET A 279 -12.09 -9.04 -2.74
C MET A 279 -12.97 -10.18 -2.19
N ASP A 280 -12.95 -10.44 -0.88
CA ASP A 280 -13.81 -11.44 -0.23
C ASP A 280 -15.26 -10.95 -0.16
N SER A 281 -16.09 -11.40 -1.11
CA SER A 281 -17.49 -10.97 -1.23
C SER A 281 -18.34 -11.40 -0.03
N ASP A 282 -18.12 -12.60 0.50
CA ASP A 282 -18.91 -13.16 1.61
C ASP A 282 -18.68 -12.36 2.88
N PHE A 283 -17.47 -11.87 3.08
CA PHE A 283 -17.15 -10.98 4.20
C PHE A 283 -17.79 -9.60 4.03
N CYS A 284 -17.81 -9.11 2.80
CA CYS A 284 -18.41 -7.81 2.44
C CYS A 284 -19.92 -7.78 2.56
N ASP A 285 -20.64 -8.90 2.54
CA ASP A 285 -22.09 -8.98 2.76
C ASP A 285 -22.53 -8.45 4.14
N ARG A 286 -21.58 -8.29 5.06
CA ARG A 286 -21.81 -7.72 6.41
C ARG A 286 -21.74 -6.21 6.46
N ILE A 287 -21.32 -5.57 5.39
CA ILE A 287 -21.19 -4.10 5.31
C ILE A 287 -22.57 -3.47 5.35
N LEU A 288 -22.74 -2.45 6.17
CA LEU A 288 -23.98 -1.71 6.27
C LEU A 288 -24.29 -0.97 4.96
N THR A 289 -25.57 -0.97 4.60
CA THR A 289 -26.03 -0.32 3.36
C THR A 289 -25.62 1.15 3.31
N GLY A 290 -24.97 1.54 2.21
CA GLY A 290 -24.54 2.91 1.95
C GLY A 290 -23.15 3.26 2.49
N TYR A 291 -22.48 2.35 3.19
CA TYR A 291 -21.10 2.57 3.63
C TYR A 291 -20.13 2.64 2.43
N GLN A 292 -19.25 3.62 2.45
CA GLN A 292 -18.22 3.81 1.43
C GLN A 292 -16.91 3.17 1.92
N ARG A 293 -16.48 2.08 1.28
CA ARG A 293 -15.27 1.33 1.65
C ARG A 293 -14.02 2.17 1.40
N ARG A 294 -13.10 2.19 2.36
CA ARG A 294 -11.86 2.96 2.31
C ARG A 294 -10.71 2.12 2.89
N ALA A 295 -9.54 2.20 2.27
CA ALA A 295 -8.33 1.59 2.80
C ALA A 295 -7.95 2.24 4.13
N TYR A 296 -7.46 1.45 5.09
CA TYR A 296 -7.01 1.91 6.40
C TYR A 296 -5.82 2.87 6.27
N VAL A 297 -5.73 3.88 7.12
CA VAL A 297 -4.61 4.83 7.18
C VAL A 297 -4.34 5.24 8.63
N ALA A 298 -3.05 5.26 9.02
CA ALA A 298 -2.59 5.90 10.25
C ALA A 298 -1.13 6.37 10.09
N TYR A 299 -0.87 7.65 10.36
CA TYR A 299 0.45 8.25 10.41
C TYR A 299 0.88 8.43 11.87
N ILE A 300 1.89 7.68 12.30
CA ILE A 300 2.32 7.59 13.69
C ILE A 300 3.65 8.33 13.85
N HIS A 301 3.74 9.18 14.86
CA HIS A 301 4.95 9.94 15.18
C HIS A 301 5.46 10.75 13.96
N SER A 302 4.53 11.39 13.25
CA SER A 302 4.84 12.29 12.13
C SER A 302 5.61 13.52 12.61
N ALA A 303 6.53 14.02 11.76
CA ALA A 303 7.18 15.31 11.98
C ALA A 303 6.31 16.51 11.51
N ALA A 304 5.30 16.24 10.69
CA ALA A 304 4.32 17.24 10.26
C ALA A 304 3.09 17.21 11.17
N GLU A 305 2.50 18.37 11.38
CA GLU A 305 1.22 18.57 12.04
C GLU A 305 0.20 19.07 11.01
N VAL A 306 -1.07 18.71 11.17
CA VAL A 306 -2.13 19.22 10.29
C VAL A 306 -2.32 20.72 10.47
N GLU A 307 -2.37 21.46 9.38
CA GLU A 307 -2.60 22.91 9.40
C GLU A 307 -4.03 23.28 9.81
N GLU A 308 -5.00 22.39 9.52
CA GLU A 308 -6.41 22.57 9.86
C GLU A 308 -7.04 21.23 10.23
N GLN A 309 -7.66 21.17 11.42
CA GLN A 309 -8.39 19.99 11.89
C GLN A 309 -9.74 19.86 11.17
N LYS A 310 -9.74 19.18 10.03
CA LYS A 310 -10.94 18.87 9.25
C LYS A 310 -10.92 17.45 8.72
N GLU A 311 -12.07 16.85 8.52
CA GLU A 311 -12.18 15.59 7.81
C GLU A 311 -11.79 15.81 6.34
N ARG A 312 -10.80 15.06 5.85
CA ARG A 312 -10.33 15.09 4.47
C ARG A 312 -11.03 14.03 3.62
N VAL A 313 -11.30 14.37 2.37
CA VAL A 313 -11.72 13.40 1.35
C VAL A 313 -10.54 13.13 0.42
N TYR A 314 -9.92 11.96 0.56
CA TYR A 314 -8.65 11.66 -0.08
C TYR A 314 -8.57 10.22 -0.62
N SER A 315 -7.62 9.98 -1.49
CA SER A 315 -7.37 8.68 -2.12
C SER A 315 -6.00 8.11 -1.72
N THR A 316 -5.74 6.86 -2.09
CA THR A 316 -4.43 6.23 -1.90
C THR A 316 -3.29 6.94 -2.65
N LEU A 317 -3.60 7.79 -3.64
CA LEU A 317 -2.62 8.60 -4.37
C LEU A 317 -1.99 9.70 -3.49
N ASP A 318 -2.74 10.18 -2.49
CA ASP A 318 -2.30 11.24 -1.59
C ASP A 318 -1.25 10.76 -0.58
N ALA A 319 -1.08 9.43 -0.43
CA ALA A 319 -0.07 8.84 0.45
C ALA A 319 1.37 9.25 0.06
N PHE A 320 1.67 9.43 -1.23
CA PHE A 320 3.01 9.76 -1.70
C PHE A 320 3.55 11.09 -1.13
N PRO A 321 2.94 12.26 -1.40
CA PRO A 321 3.40 13.51 -0.80
C PRO A 321 3.20 13.56 0.71
N THR A 322 2.14 12.96 1.24
CA THR A 322 1.85 12.94 2.68
C THR A 322 2.92 12.19 3.46
N THR A 323 3.40 11.05 2.93
CA THR A 323 4.49 10.29 3.56
C THR A 323 5.78 11.09 3.61
N LEU A 324 6.16 11.79 2.54
CA LEU A 324 7.34 12.66 2.56
C LEU A 324 7.17 13.81 3.55
N ALA A 325 5.99 14.45 3.58
CA ALA A 325 5.70 15.50 4.57
C ALA A 325 5.79 14.98 6.01
N SER A 326 5.31 13.75 6.27
CA SER A 326 5.40 13.13 7.60
C SER A 326 6.85 12.89 8.07
N LEU A 327 7.81 12.86 7.17
CA LEU A 327 9.24 12.84 7.45
C LEU A 327 9.83 14.25 7.69
N GLY A 328 9.02 15.30 7.61
CA GLY A 328 9.44 16.69 7.73
C GLY A 328 9.92 17.31 6.41
N VAL A 329 9.69 16.66 5.29
CA VAL A 329 10.04 17.20 3.96
C VAL A 329 9.08 18.34 3.60
N LYS A 330 9.62 19.50 3.24
CA LYS A 330 8.84 20.61 2.70
C LYS A 330 8.72 20.41 1.18
N ILE A 331 7.49 20.34 0.69
CA ILE A 331 7.15 20.12 -0.72
C ILE A 331 6.55 21.42 -1.25
N GLU A 332 7.20 22.05 -2.23
CA GLU A 332 6.67 23.28 -2.86
C GLU A 332 5.32 22.96 -3.54
N GLY A 333 4.27 23.74 -3.19
CA GLY A 333 2.92 23.54 -3.71
C GLY A 333 2.20 22.31 -3.13
N ASN A 334 2.79 21.57 -2.17
CA ASN A 334 2.18 20.45 -1.46
C ASN A 334 1.63 19.30 -2.35
N ARG A 335 2.13 19.14 -3.58
CA ARG A 335 1.63 18.17 -4.56
C ARG A 335 2.76 17.37 -5.21
N LEU A 336 2.57 16.04 -5.34
CA LEU A 336 3.41 15.13 -6.11
C LEU A 336 2.54 14.06 -6.79
N GLY A 337 2.77 13.80 -8.08
CA GLY A 337 1.84 12.98 -8.84
C GLY A 337 0.46 13.63 -8.92
N LEU A 338 -0.58 12.87 -8.68
CA LEU A 338 -1.95 13.37 -8.48
C LEU A 338 -2.26 13.64 -7.00
N GLY A 339 -1.36 13.24 -6.10
CA GLY A 339 -1.56 13.32 -4.66
C GLY A 339 -1.24 14.71 -4.09
N VAL A 340 -1.82 14.96 -2.93
CA VAL A 340 -1.68 16.17 -2.12
C VAL A 340 -1.16 15.80 -0.74
N ASN A 341 -0.29 16.62 -0.18
CA ASN A 341 0.13 16.54 1.22
C ASN A 341 -1.07 16.83 2.13
N LEU A 342 -1.60 15.81 2.78
CA LEU A 342 -2.81 15.90 3.60
C LEU A 342 -2.60 16.71 4.90
N PHE A 343 -1.36 16.95 5.34
CA PHE A 343 -1.08 17.86 6.46
C PHE A 343 -1.31 19.32 6.10
N SER A 344 -1.32 19.66 4.79
CA SER A 344 -1.58 21.02 4.28
C SER A 344 -3.07 21.29 4.06
N GLN A 345 -3.39 22.56 3.79
CA GLN A 345 -4.76 22.98 3.41
C GLN A 345 -5.03 22.77 1.90
N GLU A 346 -4.05 22.37 1.10
CA GLU A 346 -4.22 22.15 -0.34
C GLU A 346 -5.32 21.10 -0.58
N PRO A 347 -6.34 21.39 -1.40
CA PRO A 347 -7.43 20.45 -1.62
C PRO A 347 -6.96 19.26 -2.49
N THR A 348 -7.40 18.04 -2.13
CA THR A 348 -7.17 16.84 -2.93
C THR A 348 -7.96 16.87 -4.23
N ILE A 349 -7.62 16.01 -5.20
CA ILE A 349 -8.42 15.88 -6.43
C ILE A 349 -9.87 15.42 -6.15
N LEU A 350 -10.09 14.65 -5.07
CA LEU A 350 -11.44 14.24 -4.66
C LEU A 350 -12.23 15.39 -4.04
N GLU A 351 -11.59 16.27 -3.28
CA GLU A 351 -12.20 17.47 -2.71
C GLU A 351 -12.54 18.51 -3.80
N GLN A 352 -11.71 18.59 -4.86
CA GLN A 352 -11.92 19.55 -5.97
C GLN A 352 -12.98 19.09 -6.97
N TYR A 353 -12.93 17.82 -7.38
CA TYR A 353 -13.71 17.33 -8.52
C TYR A 353 -14.77 16.30 -8.13
N GLY A 354 -14.71 15.75 -6.92
CA GLY A 354 -15.58 14.69 -6.44
C GLY A 354 -15.21 13.30 -6.95
N LEU A 355 -15.51 12.28 -6.12
CA LEU A 355 -15.13 10.88 -6.36
C LEU A 355 -15.64 10.34 -7.70
N GLY A 356 -16.91 10.63 -8.05
CA GLY A 356 -17.53 10.12 -9.28
C GLY A 356 -16.83 10.62 -10.54
N TYR A 357 -16.55 11.90 -10.63
CA TYR A 357 -15.85 12.50 -11.77
C TYR A 357 -14.41 11.96 -11.89
N VAL A 358 -13.66 11.96 -10.80
CA VAL A 358 -12.28 11.48 -10.80
C VAL A 358 -12.20 10.01 -11.20
N THR A 359 -13.12 9.17 -10.69
CA THR A 359 -13.21 7.76 -11.08
C THR A 359 -13.42 7.62 -12.58
N GLU A 360 -14.37 8.36 -13.14
CA GLU A 360 -14.67 8.32 -14.58
C GLU A 360 -13.46 8.75 -15.41
N GLU A 361 -12.82 9.86 -15.07
CA GLU A 361 -11.67 10.38 -15.82
C GLU A 361 -10.45 9.44 -15.77
N ILE A 362 -10.23 8.78 -14.62
CA ILE A 362 -9.16 7.78 -14.48
C ILE A 362 -9.47 6.51 -15.30
N GLU A 363 -10.73 6.10 -15.44
CA GLU A 363 -11.13 4.95 -16.26
C GLU A 363 -10.92 5.18 -17.76
N LYS A 364 -11.08 6.42 -18.27
CA LYS A 364 -10.90 6.76 -19.69
C LYS A 364 -9.46 6.51 -20.15
N LYS A 365 -9.26 6.24 -21.42
CA LYS A 365 -7.92 6.10 -22.01
C LYS A 365 -7.05 7.31 -21.69
N SER A 366 -5.80 7.09 -21.31
CA SER A 366 -4.81 8.14 -21.04
C SER A 366 -3.53 7.89 -21.83
N VAL A 367 -3.29 8.74 -22.82
CA VAL A 367 -2.06 8.69 -23.65
C VAL A 367 -0.82 8.98 -22.78
N PHE A 368 -0.97 9.84 -21.77
CA PHE A 368 0.07 10.12 -20.79
C PHE A 368 0.50 8.86 -20.03
N MET A 369 -0.46 8.10 -19.52
CA MET A 369 -0.16 6.86 -18.78
C MET A 369 0.43 5.77 -19.68
N GLU A 370 -0.05 5.63 -20.94
CA GLU A 370 0.53 4.72 -21.93
C GLU A 370 2.00 5.04 -22.19
N LYS A 371 2.36 6.32 -22.35
CA LYS A 371 3.76 6.75 -22.49
C LYS A 371 4.59 6.48 -21.24
N LYS A 372 4.03 6.73 -20.03
CA LYS A 372 4.71 6.44 -18.75
C LYS A 372 4.96 4.95 -18.56
N ALA A 373 3.97 4.12 -18.87
CA ALA A 373 4.07 2.66 -18.78
C ALA A 373 5.10 2.08 -19.74
N ASN A 374 5.18 2.62 -20.97
CA ASN A 374 6.12 2.23 -22.04
C ASN A 374 6.19 0.70 -22.22
N ILE A 375 5.01 0.05 -22.39
CA ILE A 375 4.87 -1.41 -22.46
C ILE A 375 5.54 -1.95 -23.71
N ASP A 376 6.40 -2.96 -23.54
CA ASP A 376 7.00 -3.74 -24.63
C ASP A 376 6.17 -5.00 -24.93
N PHE A 377 5.45 -5.00 -26.03
CA PHE A 377 4.63 -6.12 -26.50
C PHE A 377 5.39 -7.13 -27.36
N GLY A 378 6.66 -6.88 -27.72
CA GLY A 378 7.39 -7.61 -28.75
C GLY A 378 8.48 -8.58 -28.27
N ASN A 379 8.81 -8.57 -26.98
CA ASN A 379 9.97 -9.31 -26.47
C ASN A 379 9.63 -10.77 -26.12
N GLU A 380 10.25 -11.76 -26.82
CA GLU A 380 10.06 -13.20 -26.54
C GLU A 380 10.51 -13.62 -25.13
N ALA A 381 11.48 -12.93 -24.52
CA ALA A 381 11.87 -13.18 -23.14
C ALA A 381 10.72 -12.90 -22.16
N LEU A 382 9.82 -11.97 -22.50
CA LEU A 382 8.65 -11.62 -21.71
C LEU A 382 7.58 -12.71 -21.79
N LYS A 383 7.40 -13.35 -22.96
CA LYS A 383 6.49 -14.49 -23.12
C LYS A 383 6.93 -15.69 -22.27
N LYS A 384 8.23 -15.91 -22.10
CA LYS A 384 8.76 -16.93 -21.20
C LYS A 384 8.49 -16.59 -19.72
N ARG A 385 8.61 -15.32 -19.30
CA ARG A 385 8.28 -14.89 -17.94
C ARG A 385 6.78 -15.08 -17.63
N GLN A 386 5.87 -14.79 -18.57
CA GLN A 386 4.44 -15.07 -18.45
C GLN A 386 4.17 -16.56 -18.17
N SER A 387 4.89 -17.45 -18.86
CA SER A 387 4.73 -18.90 -18.66
C SER A 387 5.20 -19.36 -17.27
N TYR A 388 6.16 -18.66 -16.65
CA TYR A 388 6.62 -18.94 -15.29
C TYR A 388 5.66 -18.39 -14.24
N SER A 389 5.20 -17.15 -14.38
CA SER A 389 4.22 -16.53 -13.48
C SER A 389 2.92 -17.33 -13.43
N ARG A 390 2.36 -17.70 -14.59
CA ARG A 390 1.14 -18.53 -14.67
C ARG A 390 1.32 -19.94 -14.09
N LYS A 391 2.51 -20.52 -14.14
CA LYS A 391 2.78 -21.84 -13.52
C LYS A 391 2.89 -21.76 -11.99
N GLU A 392 3.36 -20.63 -11.46
CA GLU A 392 3.39 -20.40 -10.01
C GLU A 392 1.98 -20.11 -9.46
N ASP A 393 1.13 -19.37 -10.19
CA ASP A 393 -0.27 -19.12 -9.85
C ASP A 393 -1.15 -20.38 -9.93
N HIS A 394 -0.99 -21.20 -10.97
CA HIS A 394 -1.78 -22.43 -11.12
C HIS A 394 -1.29 -23.59 -10.23
N GLY A 395 -0.12 -23.50 -9.63
CA GLY A 395 0.37 -24.47 -8.64
C GLY A 395 -0.28 -24.35 -7.26
N THR A 396 -1.15 -23.36 -7.07
CA THR A 396 -1.77 -23.05 -5.77
C THR A 396 -3.25 -23.43 -5.68
N THR A 397 -3.87 -23.94 -6.75
CA THR A 397 -5.27 -24.40 -6.75
C THR A 397 -5.37 -25.91 -6.55
N VAL A 398 -4.89 -26.43 -5.42
CA VAL A 398 -5.40 -27.69 -4.87
C VAL A 398 -5.80 -27.37 -3.43
N TYR A 399 -7.02 -26.92 -3.25
CA TYR A 399 -7.69 -27.03 -1.97
C TYR A 399 -8.15 -28.48 -1.86
N ASP A 400 -7.42 -29.31 -1.10
CA ASP A 400 -8.00 -30.50 -0.54
C ASP A 400 -9.09 -30.06 0.45
N THR A 401 -10.33 -30.25 0.01
CA THR A 401 -11.50 -30.29 0.88
C THR A 401 -11.50 -31.66 1.54
N ASP A 402 -10.98 -31.75 2.76
CA ASP A 402 -11.40 -32.74 3.77
C ASP A 402 -11.46 -32.07 5.14
#